data_5e8d99f823bd558c5a78b413da87c8b2
#
_entry.id   5e8d99f823bd558c5a78b413da87c8b2
#
_cell.length_a   1.000
_cell.length_b   1.000
_cell.length_c   1.000
_cell.angle_alpha   90.00
_cell.angle_beta   90.00
_cell.angle_gamma   90.00
#
_symmetry.space_group_name_H-M   'P 1'
#
loop_
_entity.id
_entity.type
_entity.pdbx_description
1 polymer ?
#
loop_
_entity_poly.entity_id
_entity_poly.type
_entity_poly.pdbx_seq_one_letter_code
_entity_poly.pdbx_strand_id
1 'polypeptide(L)'
;NSLDPDFINNMLLVNAALMARAKQGDVAAVKELRDIIRDDDMLKHKIKYDNARLRLEKQKLEPVSMPDKVYSGIPASLVAPTFSPVLFDIAEQEHSEYVFPGGRGSTKSSFCGLNVIDLLMKNENMHVCVLRAVANTLKDSVYSQILWAISALGLDDEFACTKSPLEITRISTGQKIYFRGADDPHKIKSIKPPFGYIGIVWFEELDQFGGEEAVRTIEQSVIRGGERAYKFKSFNPPKSAQNWANKYIKVPRTDRLVTESTYLTVPKKWLGKPFLDDAEFLKETNPTAYENEYMGVANGTGGNVFDNVLIREITDSEIAQFDNIYNGVDWGWYPDLYAFVRVHYAPAQHTLFIWQEYICNKTKNIDTAKHLLELGITANDLITCDSAENKSVEDYRAYGLLARGAEKGPNSREYSYKWLQSLRSIVIDNKRCPVACEEFINCEYDRDKEGNVISGYPDGNDHVIDAVRYAMERVWKRRGQ
;
A
#
# COMPACT_ATOMS: atom_id res chain seq x y z
N ASN A 1 28.52 -19.01 -10.12
CA ASN A 1 28.74 -19.71 -11.38
C ASN A 1 28.87 -18.66 -12.48
N SER A 2 30.13 -18.28 -12.81
CA SER A 2 30.45 -17.45 -13.98
C SER A 2 30.30 -18.32 -15.23
N LEU A 3 29.39 -17.92 -16.13
CA LEU A 3 29.32 -18.52 -17.45
C LEU A 3 30.62 -18.24 -18.21
N ASP A 4 31.15 -19.27 -18.90
CA ASP A 4 32.34 -19.20 -19.72
C ASP A 4 32.26 -18.02 -20.71
N PRO A 5 33.24 -17.10 -20.74
CA PRO A 5 33.27 -15.98 -21.67
C PRO A 5 33.15 -16.38 -23.14
N ASP A 6 33.70 -17.55 -23.53
CA ASP A 6 33.64 -18.08 -24.89
C ASP A 6 32.24 -18.57 -25.24
N PHE A 7 31.48 -19.10 -24.29
CA PHE A 7 30.07 -19.48 -24.47
C PHE A 7 29.23 -18.24 -24.73
N ILE A 8 29.44 -17.15 -23.96
CA ILE A 8 28.71 -15.88 -24.14
C ILE A 8 28.99 -15.26 -25.50
N ASN A 9 30.27 -15.25 -25.93
CA ASN A 9 30.67 -14.72 -27.24
C ASN A 9 30.08 -15.52 -28.40
N ASN A 10 30.07 -16.84 -28.32
CA ASN A 10 29.46 -17.71 -29.35
C ASN A 10 27.94 -17.53 -29.43
N MET A 11 27.24 -17.37 -28.30
CA MET A 11 25.83 -17.10 -28.28
C MET A 11 25.47 -15.73 -28.87
N LEU A 12 26.32 -14.72 -28.67
CA LEU A 12 26.18 -13.39 -29.29
C LEU A 12 26.35 -13.42 -30.81
N LEU A 13 27.29 -14.21 -31.29
CA LEU A 13 27.54 -14.39 -32.73
C LEU A 13 26.40 -15.13 -33.45
N VAL A 14 25.84 -16.16 -32.82
CA VAL A 14 24.66 -16.89 -33.32
C VAL A 14 23.44 -15.98 -33.38
N ASN A 15 23.21 -15.22 -32.36
CA ASN A 15 22.06 -14.27 -32.31
C ASN A 15 22.23 -13.15 -33.34
N ALA A 16 23.44 -12.65 -33.57
CA ALA A 16 23.74 -11.67 -34.61
C ALA A 16 23.49 -12.23 -36.03
N ALA A 17 23.89 -13.47 -36.29
CA ALA A 17 23.64 -14.15 -37.57
C ALA A 17 22.12 -14.39 -37.81
N LEU A 18 21.38 -14.83 -36.77
CA LEU A 18 19.92 -15.00 -36.85
C LEU A 18 19.21 -13.67 -37.11
N MET A 19 19.66 -12.56 -36.46
CA MET A 19 19.12 -11.23 -36.72
C MET A 19 19.38 -10.75 -38.15
N ALA A 20 20.58 -11.04 -38.71
CA ALA A 20 20.90 -10.69 -40.09
C ALA A 20 20.00 -11.43 -41.10
N ARG A 21 19.76 -12.74 -40.88
CA ARG A 21 18.86 -13.55 -41.72
C ARG A 21 17.40 -13.13 -41.57
N ALA A 22 16.94 -12.83 -40.35
CA ALA A 22 15.59 -12.34 -40.11
C ALA A 22 15.31 -10.99 -40.80
N LYS A 23 16.31 -10.09 -40.87
CA LYS A 23 16.23 -8.83 -41.63
C LYS A 23 16.13 -9.02 -43.14
N GLN A 24 16.58 -10.18 -43.64
CA GLN A 24 16.46 -10.55 -45.07
C GLN A 24 15.15 -11.29 -45.39
N GLY A 25 14.25 -11.41 -44.40
CA GLY A 25 12.94 -12.02 -44.59
C GLY A 25 12.88 -13.55 -44.32
N ASP A 26 13.91 -14.11 -43.70
CA ASP A 26 13.92 -15.53 -43.33
C ASP A 26 12.97 -15.81 -42.16
N VAL A 27 11.81 -16.41 -42.48
CA VAL A 27 10.72 -16.71 -41.53
C VAL A 27 11.16 -17.69 -40.46
N ALA A 28 12.04 -18.64 -40.75
CA ALA A 28 12.56 -19.60 -39.78
C ALA A 28 13.46 -18.89 -38.74
N ALA A 29 14.33 -17.99 -39.18
CA ALA A 29 15.17 -17.17 -38.31
C ALA A 29 14.36 -16.22 -37.44
N VAL A 30 13.24 -15.68 -37.94
CA VAL A 30 12.31 -14.86 -37.16
C VAL A 30 11.62 -15.67 -36.06
N LYS A 31 11.23 -16.91 -36.36
CA LYS A 31 10.59 -17.80 -35.38
C LYS A 31 11.59 -18.20 -34.28
N GLU A 32 12.79 -18.58 -34.64
CA GLU A 32 13.86 -18.99 -33.72
C GLU A 32 14.28 -17.83 -32.80
N LEU A 33 14.42 -16.61 -33.33
CA LEU A 33 14.63 -15.39 -32.52
C LEU A 33 13.48 -15.11 -31.54
N ARG A 34 12.23 -15.32 -31.98
CA ARG A 34 11.06 -15.13 -31.12
C ARG A 34 11.03 -16.12 -29.96
N ASP A 35 11.41 -17.37 -30.20
CA ASP A 35 11.47 -18.40 -29.16
C ASP A 35 12.60 -18.13 -28.17
N ILE A 36 13.78 -17.72 -28.63
CA ILE A 36 14.92 -17.30 -27.78
C ILE A 36 14.53 -16.07 -26.90
N ILE A 37 13.86 -15.09 -27.47
CA ILE A 37 13.42 -13.87 -26.74
C ILE A 37 12.35 -14.20 -25.70
N ARG A 38 11.50 -15.21 -25.95
CA ARG A 38 10.42 -15.60 -25.03
C ARG A 38 10.95 -16.24 -23.75
N ASP A 39 12.06 -16.92 -23.79
CA ASP A 39 12.58 -17.72 -22.67
C ASP A 39 13.70 -17.05 -21.86
N ASP A 40 14.24 -15.89 -22.33
CA ASP A 40 15.34 -15.19 -21.65
C ASP A 40 15.04 -13.70 -21.38
N ASP A 41 14.74 -13.39 -20.11
CA ASP A 41 14.47 -12.01 -19.66
C ASP A 41 15.72 -11.11 -19.74
N MET A 42 16.93 -11.62 -19.60
CA MET A 42 18.17 -10.87 -19.78
C MET A 42 18.38 -10.46 -21.24
N LEU A 43 18.05 -11.35 -22.17
CA LEU A 43 18.17 -11.08 -23.61
C LEU A 43 17.15 -10.03 -24.04
N LYS A 44 15.91 -10.07 -23.50
CA LYS A 44 14.88 -9.02 -23.72
C LYS A 44 15.38 -7.64 -23.28
N HIS A 45 16.03 -7.57 -22.13
CA HIS A 45 16.60 -6.32 -21.62
C HIS A 45 17.74 -5.81 -22.49
N LYS A 46 18.64 -6.69 -22.93
CA LYS A 46 19.77 -6.32 -23.78
C LYS A 46 19.33 -5.86 -25.18
N ILE A 47 18.37 -6.56 -25.79
CA ILE A 47 17.78 -6.15 -27.08
C ILE A 47 17.09 -4.79 -26.97
N LYS A 48 16.38 -4.52 -25.87
CA LYS A 48 15.76 -3.23 -25.61
C LYS A 48 16.79 -2.12 -25.42
N TYR A 49 17.89 -2.41 -24.72
CA TYR A 49 19.00 -1.50 -24.52
C TYR A 49 19.79 -1.23 -25.83
N ASP A 50 20.10 -2.28 -26.59
CA ASP A 50 20.84 -2.17 -27.85
C ASP A 50 19.99 -1.47 -28.94
N ASN A 51 18.67 -1.68 -28.96
CA ASN A 51 17.76 -0.95 -29.84
C ASN A 51 17.66 0.53 -29.44
N ALA A 52 17.66 0.87 -28.17
CA ALA A 52 17.73 2.25 -27.70
C ALA A 52 19.08 2.90 -28.09
N ARG A 53 20.19 2.17 -27.95
CA ARG A 53 21.51 2.62 -28.35
C ARG A 53 21.65 2.79 -29.87
N LEU A 54 21.12 1.85 -30.66
CA LEU A 54 21.10 1.96 -32.14
C LEU A 54 20.20 3.12 -32.61
N ARG A 55 19.11 3.42 -31.92
CA ARG A 55 18.29 4.62 -32.18
C ARG A 55 19.08 5.90 -31.89
N LEU A 56 19.81 5.94 -30.77
CA LEU A 56 20.69 7.06 -30.42
C LEU A 56 21.84 7.24 -31.40
N GLU A 57 22.46 6.16 -31.92
CA GLU A 57 23.51 6.22 -32.93
C GLU A 57 22.95 6.63 -34.31
N LYS A 58 21.74 6.18 -34.68
CA LYS A 58 21.05 6.66 -35.90
C LYS A 58 20.66 8.12 -35.81
N GLN A 59 20.21 8.60 -34.65
CA GLN A 59 19.90 10.03 -34.42
C GLN A 59 21.16 10.92 -34.51
N LYS A 60 22.34 10.36 -34.23
CA LYS A 60 23.62 11.10 -34.42
C LYS A 60 24.10 11.17 -35.87
N LEU A 61 23.56 10.34 -36.75
CA LEU A 61 24.01 10.19 -38.15
C LEU A 61 23.12 10.92 -39.18
N GLU A 62 21.95 11.40 -38.80
CA GLU A 62 21.11 12.23 -39.69
C GLU A 62 20.62 13.47 -38.96
N PRO A 63 21.03 14.67 -39.39
CA PRO A 63 20.40 15.90 -38.95
C PRO A 63 19.09 16.12 -39.76
N VAL A 64 18.08 15.32 -39.52
CA VAL A 64 16.70 15.66 -39.89
C VAL A 64 16.12 16.42 -38.73
N SER A 65 16.05 17.73 -38.85
CA SER A 65 15.26 18.59 -37.99
C SER A 65 13.78 18.22 -38.14
N MET A 66 13.33 17.23 -37.42
CA MET A 66 11.92 17.19 -37.00
C MET A 66 11.71 18.43 -36.14
N PRO A 67 10.60 19.19 -36.31
CA PRO A 67 10.30 20.26 -35.36
C PRO A 67 10.26 19.61 -33.98
N ASP A 68 11.09 20.10 -33.06
CA ASP A 68 11.05 19.68 -31.64
C ASP A 68 9.59 19.71 -31.23
N LYS A 69 9.05 18.57 -30.83
CA LYS A 69 7.73 18.50 -30.21
C LYS A 69 7.87 19.28 -28.91
N VAL A 70 7.62 20.58 -28.99
CA VAL A 70 7.67 21.45 -27.82
C VAL A 70 6.62 20.92 -26.86
N TYR A 71 7.06 20.46 -25.71
CA TYR A 71 6.17 20.00 -24.66
C TYR A 71 5.24 21.16 -24.25
N SER A 72 3.94 20.99 -24.40
CA SER A 72 2.93 22.04 -24.22
C SER A 72 2.21 22.01 -22.88
N GLY A 73 2.59 21.10 -21.99
CA GLY A 73 1.95 20.91 -20.68
C GLY A 73 0.92 19.78 -20.64
N ILE A 74 0.17 19.69 -19.55
CA ILE A 74 -0.82 18.65 -19.32
C ILE A 74 -2.09 18.93 -20.16
N PRO A 75 -2.50 18.00 -21.05
CA PRO A 75 -3.76 18.13 -21.76
C PRO A 75 -4.96 18.12 -20.80
N ALA A 76 -5.91 19.04 -21.00
CA ALA A 76 -7.13 19.10 -20.19
C ALA A 76 -7.94 17.79 -20.21
N SER A 77 -7.81 17.00 -21.28
CA SER A 77 -8.45 15.68 -21.43
C SER A 77 -7.92 14.62 -20.47
N LEU A 78 -6.80 14.85 -19.79
CA LEU A 78 -6.21 13.95 -18.79
C LEU A 78 -6.51 14.36 -17.34
N VAL A 79 -7.20 15.50 -17.14
CA VAL A 79 -7.45 16.07 -15.82
C VAL A 79 -8.94 16.01 -15.50
N ALA A 80 -9.27 15.47 -14.33
CA ALA A 80 -10.66 15.53 -13.85
C ALA A 80 -11.05 16.97 -13.54
N PRO A 81 -12.30 17.38 -13.84
CA PRO A 81 -12.74 18.78 -13.70
C PRO A 81 -12.44 19.42 -12.35
N THR A 82 -12.52 18.67 -11.29
CA THR A 82 -12.24 19.14 -9.91
C THR A 82 -10.82 19.67 -9.74
N PHE A 83 -9.86 19.18 -10.52
CA PHE A 83 -8.45 19.59 -10.45
C PHE A 83 -8.07 20.69 -11.44
N SER A 84 -8.98 21.12 -12.32
CA SER A 84 -8.65 22.16 -13.31
C SER A 84 -8.22 23.48 -12.67
N PRO A 85 -8.86 24.00 -11.60
CA PRO A 85 -8.38 25.21 -10.92
C PRO A 85 -7.00 25.04 -10.31
N VAL A 86 -6.69 23.82 -9.81
CA VAL A 86 -5.40 23.52 -9.17
C VAL A 86 -4.26 23.57 -10.18
N LEU A 87 -4.49 23.20 -11.45
CA LEU A 87 -3.48 23.34 -12.51
C LEU A 87 -3.05 24.79 -12.72
N PHE A 88 -3.99 25.74 -12.65
CA PHE A 88 -3.66 27.17 -12.77
C PHE A 88 -2.88 27.64 -11.55
N ASP A 89 -3.30 27.26 -10.34
CA ASP A 89 -2.60 27.57 -9.11
C ASP A 89 -1.15 27.06 -9.12
N ILE A 90 -0.93 25.80 -9.55
CA ILE A 90 0.41 25.23 -9.70
C ILE A 90 1.24 26.01 -10.74
N ALA A 91 0.65 26.39 -11.85
CA ALA A 91 1.34 27.11 -12.92
C ALA A 91 1.76 28.52 -12.48
N GLU A 92 0.89 29.24 -11.76
CA GLU A 92 1.15 30.58 -11.22
C GLU A 92 1.95 30.52 -9.91
N GLN A 93 2.09 29.35 -9.30
CA GLN A 93 2.77 29.12 -8.02
C GLN A 93 2.19 29.91 -6.85
N GLU A 94 0.88 29.96 -6.76
CA GLU A 94 0.19 30.63 -5.67
C GLU A 94 0.44 29.92 -4.33
N HIS A 95 0.57 28.57 -4.36
CA HIS A 95 0.88 27.75 -3.20
C HIS A 95 2.13 26.89 -3.43
N SER A 96 2.75 26.43 -2.36
CA SER A 96 3.88 25.50 -2.39
C SER A 96 3.52 24.09 -1.93
N GLU A 97 2.38 23.93 -1.28
CA GLU A 97 1.88 22.67 -0.76
C GLU A 97 0.46 22.40 -1.24
N TYR A 98 0.29 21.26 -1.90
CA TYR A 98 -0.96 20.80 -2.49
C TYR A 98 -1.37 19.50 -1.83
N VAL A 99 -2.50 19.49 -1.13
CA VAL A 99 -2.99 18.34 -0.40
C VAL A 99 -4.31 17.87 -1.01
N PHE A 100 -4.36 16.58 -1.35
CA PHE A 100 -5.48 15.94 -2.04
C PHE A 100 -6.09 14.83 -1.20
N PRO A 101 -6.92 15.17 -0.21
CA PRO A 101 -7.78 14.18 0.41
C PRO A 101 -8.88 13.79 -0.58
N GLY A 102 -9.22 12.50 -0.65
CA GLY A 102 -10.31 12.10 -1.53
C GLY A 102 -10.60 10.62 -1.51
N GLY A 103 -11.83 10.27 -1.91
CA GLY A 103 -12.29 8.90 -1.99
C GLY A 103 -11.62 8.08 -3.09
N ARG A 104 -11.94 6.80 -3.12
CA ARG A 104 -11.49 5.88 -4.19
C ARG A 104 -11.98 6.37 -5.55
N GLY A 105 -11.16 6.17 -6.59
CA GLY A 105 -11.50 6.54 -7.96
C GLY A 105 -11.49 8.05 -8.25
N SER A 106 -11.09 8.91 -7.32
CA SER A 106 -11.07 10.36 -7.50
C SER A 106 -9.92 10.87 -8.39
N THR A 107 -9.05 10.00 -8.87
CA THR A 107 -7.90 10.30 -9.78
C THR A 107 -6.81 11.21 -9.18
N LYS A 108 -6.80 11.44 -7.87
CA LYS A 108 -5.80 12.29 -7.20
C LYS A 108 -4.35 11.86 -7.45
N SER A 109 -4.04 10.55 -7.38
CA SER A 109 -2.69 10.03 -7.63
C SER A 109 -2.26 10.20 -9.08
N SER A 110 -3.21 10.05 -10.03
CA SER A 110 -2.97 10.34 -11.45
C SER A 110 -2.69 11.82 -11.68
N PHE A 111 -3.42 12.70 -11.01
CA PHE A 111 -3.19 14.14 -11.07
C PHE A 111 -1.81 14.51 -10.49
N CYS A 112 -1.42 13.97 -9.36
CA CYS A 112 -0.08 14.16 -8.79
C CYS A 112 1.01 13.69 -9.77
N GLY A 113 0.87 12.48 -10.34
CA GLY A 113 1.84 11.93 -11.29
C GLY A 113 2.02 12.80 -12.54
N LEU A 114 0.92 13.31 -13.11
CA LEU A 114 0.96 14.24 -14.26
C LEU A 114 1.70 15.54 -13.90
N ASN A 115 1.39 16.14 -12.74
CA ASN A 115 2.04 17.39 -12.32
C ASN A 115 3.52 17.19 -11.97
N VAL A 116 3.90 16.05 -11.39
CA VAL A 116 5.31 15.71 -11.16
C VAL A 116 6.09 15.72 -12.46
N ILE A 117 5.57 15.13 -13.52
CA ILE A 117 6.24 15.12 -14.84
C ILE A 117 6.21 16.51 -15.50
N ASP A 118 5.07 17.19 -15.46
CA ASP A 118 4.93 18.53 -16.04
C ASP A 118 5.92 19.52 -15.43
N LEU A 119 6.01 19.55 -14.11
CA LEU A 119 6.93 20.42 -13.39
C LEU A 119 8.39 20.07 -13.65
N LEU A 120 8.73 18.79 -13.76
CA LEU A 120 10.09 18.35 -14.11
C LEU A 120 10.44 18.76 -15.53
N MET A 121 9.49 18.71 -16.47
CA MET A 121 9.72 19.17 -17.85
C MET A 121 9.95 20.68 -17.94
N LYS A 122 9.29 21.47 -17.09
CA LYS A 122 9.34 22.93 -17.07
C LYS A 122 10.49 23.51 -16.26
N ASN A 123 11.10 22.74 -15.35
CA ASN A 123 12.11 23.21 -14.40
C ASN A 123 13.37 22.35 -14.45
N GLU A 124 14.32 22.67 -15.33
CA GLU A 124 15.51 21.85 -15.61
C GLU A 124 16.46 21.64 -14.42
N ASN A 125 16.43 22.51 -13.41
CA ASN A 125 17.23 22.38 -12.20
C ASN A 125 16.55 21.63 -11.05
N MET A 126 15.31 21.18 -11.23
CA MET A 126 14.57 20.46 -10.21
C MET A 126 14.63 18.96 -10.42
N HIS A 127 14.87 18.23 -9.35
CA HIS A 127 14.68 16.79 -9.26
C HIS A 127 13.44 16.47 -8.42
N VAL A 128 13.00 15.21 -8.46
CA VAL A 128 11.80 14.74 -7.81
C VAL A 128 12.14 13.70 -6.76
N CYS A 129 11.43 13.75 -5.62
CA CYS A 129 11.39 12.67 -4.65
C CYS A 129 9.94 12.22 -4.43
N VAL A 130 9.64 10.95 -4.76
CA VAL A 130 8.34 10.34 -4.53
C VAL A 130 8.45 9.38 -3.36
N LEU A 131 7.53 9.50 -2.41
CA LEU A 131 7.59 8.86 -1.10
C LEU A 131 6.33 8.06 -0.79
N ARG A 132 6.53 6.90 -0.19
CA ARG A 132 5.51 6.13 0.53
C ARG A 132 6.01 5.77 1.92
N ALA A 133 5.10 5.39 2.80
CA ALA A 133 5.49 4.95 4.15
C ALA A 133 6.41 3.72 4.10
N VAL A 134 6.18 2.79 3.16
CA VAL A 134 6.92 1.51 3.04
C VAL A 134 7.52 1.35 1.66
N ALA A 135 8.84 1.07 1.59
CA ALA A 135 9.61 1.00 0.35
C ALA A 135 9.16 -0.11 -0.61
N ASN A 136 8.76 -1.27 -0.11
CA ASN A 136 8.37 -2.41 -0.95
C ASN A 136 7.11 -2.16 -1.79
N THR A 137 6.28 -1.17 -1.43
CA THR A 137 5.06 -0.81 -2.17
C THR A 137 5.29 0.20 -3.30
N LEU A 138 6.48 0.80 -3.40
CA LEU A 138 6.80 1.87 -4.35
C LEU A 138 6.67 1.44 -5.81
N LYS A 139 7.14 0.22 -6.14
CA LYS A 139 7.23 -0.27 -7.53
C LYS A 139 5.85 -0.44 -8.18
N ASP A 140 4.93 -1.05 -7.45
CA ASP A 140 3.62 -1.42 -7.99
C ASP A 140 2.58 -0.30 -7.82
N SER A 141 2.95 0.79 -7.14
CA SER A 141 2.11 1.97 -6.93
C SER A 141 2.66 3.20 -7.67
N VAL A 142 3.39 4.07 -6.95
CA VAL A 142 3.82 5.38 -7.46
C VAL A 142 4.80 5.29 -8.65
N TYR A 143 5.65 4.27 -8.71
CA TYR A 143 6.52 4.10 -9.87
C TYR A 143 5.70 3.78 -11.13
N SER A 144 4.75 2.86 -11.04
CA SER A 144 3.82 2.54 -12.13
C SER A 144 2.95 3.75 -12.50
N GLN A 145 2.54 4.56 -11.51
CA GLN A 145 1.77 5.78 -11.74
C GLN A 145 2.58 6.84 -12.50
N ILE A 146 3.86 7.01 -12.18
CA ILE A 146 4.75 7.91 -12.92
C ILE A 146 4.99 7.40 -14.35
N LEU A 147 5.19 6.09 -14.55
CA LEU A 147 5.31 5.51 -15.89
C LEU A 147 4.06 5.78 -16.73
N TRP A 148 2.88 5.60 -16.13
CA TRP A 148 1.63 5.95 -16.79
C TRP A 148 1.56 7.44 -17.17
N ALA A 149 1.97 8.33 -16.27
CA ALA A 149 1.98 9.78 -16.55
C ALA A 149 2.93 10.15 -17.71
N ILE A 150 4.12 9.56 -17.74
CA ILE A 150 5.08 9.74 -18.84
C ILE A 150 4.46 9.31 -20.17
N SER A 151 3.83 8.14 -20.21
CA SER A 151 3.20 7.61 -21.43
C SER A 151 1.97 8.42 -21.85
N ALA A 152 1.12 8.82 -20.88
CA ALA A 152 -0.06 9.65 -21.14
C ALA A 152 0.30 11.03 -21.72
N LEU A 153 1.47 11.57 -21.35
CA LEU A 153 2.00 12.83 -21.87
C LEU A 153 2.79 12.65 -23.20
N GLY A 154 2.96 11.40 -23.66
CA GLY A 154 3.69 11.09 -24.90
C GLY A 154 5.20 11.33 -24.79
N LEU A 155 5.76 11.15 -23.60
CA LEU A 155 7.16 11.44 -23.26
C LEU A 155 8.01 10.17 -23.08
N ASP A 156 7.55 9.00 -23.56
CA ASP A 156 8.25 7.72 -23.35
C ASP A 156 9.71 7.73 -23.83
N ASP A 157 10.01 8.44 -24.90
CA ASP A 157 11.37 8.53 -25.46
C ASP A 157 12.27 9.50 -24.67
N GLU A 158 11.70 10.34 -23.79
CA GLU A 158 12.41 11.36 -23.01
C GLU A 158 12.93 10.82 -21.66
N PHE A 159 12.47 9.65 -21.23
CA PHE A 159 12.78 9.10 -19.92
C PHE A 159 13.39 7.69 -19.96
N ALA A 160 14.50 7.51 -19.24
CA ALA A 160 15.10 6.23 -18.96
C ALA A 160 14.63 5.72 -17.60
N CYS A 161 13.99 4.54 -17.57
CA CYS A 161 13.37 3.97 -16.39
C CYS A 161 14.11 2.74 -15.90
N THR A 162 14.60 2.72 -14.64
CA THR A 162 15.31 1.60 -14.02
C THR A 162 14.53 1.04 -12.85
N LYS A 163 14.65 -0.29 -12.64
CA LYS A 163 14.02 -0.99 -11.50
C LYS A 163 14.99 -1.31 -10.37
N SER A 164 16.30 -1.22 -10.64
CA SER A 164 17.36 -1.42 -9.65
C SER A 164 18.58 -0.58 -10.06
N PRO A 165 18.84 0.55 -9.40
CA PRO A 165 17.98 1.20 -8.40
C PRO A 165 16.63 1.63 -9.00
N LEU A 166 15.59 1.81 -8.12
CA LEU A 166 14.29 2.29 -8.54
C LEU A 166 14.37 3.81 -8.78
N GLU A 167 14.63 4.20 -10.02
CA GLU A 167 14.84 5.58 -10.43
C GLU A 167 14.35 5.79 -11.87
N ILE A 168 13.97 7.01 -12.19
CA ILE A 168 13.67 7.45 -13.55
C ILE A 168 14.55 8.67 -13.85
N THR A 169 15.17 8.68 -15.02
CA THR A 169 16.06 9.78 -15.45
C THR A 169 15.55 10.40 -16.73
N ARG A 170 15.37 11.70 -16.78
CA ARG A 170 15.14 12.43 -18.02
C ARG A 170 16.44 12.43 -18.84
N ILE A 171 16.37 11.95 -20.08
CA ILE A 171 17.55 11.68 -20.91
C ILE A 171 18.25 12.96 -21.33
N SER A 172 17.47 13.98 -21.75
CA SER A 172 17.98 15.24 -22.28
C SER A 172 18.73 16.07 -21.25
N THR A 173 18.30 16.08 -19.99
CA THR A 173 18.84 16.95 -18.93
C THR A 173 19.60 16.20 -17.84
N GLY A 174 19.33 14.90 -17.69
CA GLY A 174 19.87 14.11 -16.57
C GLY A 174 19.13 14.30 -15.24
N GLN A 175 17.98 15.01 -15.23
CA GLN A 175 17.13 15.13 -14.04
C GLN A 175 16.63 13.78 -13.59
N LYS A 176 16.44 13.60 -12.27
CA LYS A 176 16.07 12.32 -11.69
C LYS A 176 14.79 12.38 -10.87
N ILE A 177 14.03 11.29 -10.93
CA ILE A 177 12.93 10.98 -10.03
C ILE A 177 13.39 9.85 -9.12
N TYR A 178 13.50 10.12 -7.83
CA TYR A 178 13.87 9.19 -6.79
C TYR A 178 12.62 8.63 -6.11
N PHE A 179 12.61 7.32 -5.84
CA PHE A 179 11.53 6.66 -5.10
C PHE A 179 12.09 6.15 -3.77
N ARG A 180 11.48 6.56 -2.65
CA ARG A 180 11.97 6.22 -1.30
C ARG A 180 10.83 5.84 -0.37
N GLY A 181 11.09 4.87 0.52
CA GLY A 181 10.20 4.56 1.64
C GLY A 181 10.61 5.33 2.88
N ALA A 182 9.64 5.77 3.67
CA ALA A 182 9.90 6.42 4.96
C ALA A 182 10.42 5.46 6.04
N ASP A 183 10.29 4.15 5.81
CA ASP A 183 10.85 3.07 6.60
C ASP A 183 12.39 3.00 6.56
N ASP A 184 13.03 3.72 5.61
CA ASP A 184 14.49 3.87 5.54
C ASP A 184 14.92 5.36 5.50
N PRO A 185 14.95 6.05 6.66
CA PRO A 185 15.32 7.45 6.74
C PRO A 185 16.77 7.75 6.26
N HIS A 186 17.67 6.75 6.32
CA HIS A 186 19.04 6.92 5.87
C HIS A 186 19.11 7.07 4.35
N LYS A 187 18.33 6.30 3.61
CA LYS A 187 18.25 6.42 2.14
C LYS A 187 17.64 7.75 1.70
N ILE A 188 16.71 8.30 2.48
CA ILE A 188 16.14 9.63 2.21
C ILE A 188 17.19 10.72 2.41
N LYS A 189 17.88 10.71 3.56
CA LYS A 189 18.92 11.71 3.88
C LYS A 189 20.13 11.66 2.96
N SER A 190 20.38 10.52 2.34
CA SER A 190 21.53 10.30 1.44
C SER A 190 21.29 10.75 0.00
N ILE A 191 20.08 11.20 -0.37
CA ILE A 191 19.79 11.65 -1.72
C ILE A 191 20.64 12.89 -2.03
N LYS A 192 21.48 12.77 -3.08
CA LYS A 192 22.26 13.89 -3.61
C LYS A 192 22.03 13.95 -5.12
N PRO A 193 21.25 14.91 -5.61
CA PRO A 193 21.11 15.13 -7.05
C PRO A 193 22.48 15.42 -7.68
N PRO A 194 22.73 15.02 -8.93
CA PRO A 194 23.97 15.28 -9.64
C PRO A 194 24.19 16.78 -9.93
N PHE A 195 23.11 17.56 -9.97
CA PHE A 195 23.05 19.01 -10.12
C PHE A 195 21.74 19.51 -9.53
N GLY A 196 21.51 20.83 -9.48
CA GLY A 196 20.27 21.42 -9.02
C GLY A 196 19.88 20.97 -7.61
N TYR A 197 18.59 20.73 -7.39
CA TYR A 197 18.03 20.38 -6.08
C TYR A 197 16.74 19.58 -6.22
N ILE A 198 16.26 18.95 -5.13
CA ILE A 198 14.94 18.34 -5.10
C ILE A 198 13.90 19.45 -4.87
N GLY A 199 13.24 19.86 -5.94
CA GLY A 199 12.21 20.90 -5.92
C GLY A 199 10.78 20.36 -5.96
N ILE A 200 10.60 19.06 -6.20
CA ILE A 200 9.29 18.42 -6.31
C ILE A 200 9.27 17.20 -5.40
N VAL A 201 8.31 17.18 -4.47
CA VAL A 201 8.15 16.07 -3.51
C VAL A 201 6.70 15.60 -3.53
N TRP A 202 6.50 14.30 -3.61
CA TRP A 202 5.17 13.69 -3.55
C TRP A 202 5.10 12.62 -2.47
N PHE A 203 4.22 12.83 -1.48
CA PHE A 203 3.84 11.87 -0.45
C PHE A 203 2.55 11.19 -0.87
N GLU A 204 2.61 9.91 -1.22
CA GLU A 204 1.43 9.11 -1.55
C GLU A 204 1.01 8.27 -0.35
N GLU A 205 -0.30 8.21 -0.10
CA GLU A 205 -0.90 7.63 1.11
C GLU A 205 -0.36 8.31 2.38
N LEU A 206 -0.53 9.64 2.44
CA LEU A 206 -0.03 10.50 3.52
C LEU A 206 -0.41 9.99 4.92
N ASP A 207 -1.61 9.46 5.08
CA ASP A 207 -2.16 8.94 6.33
C ASP A 207 -1.35 7.78 6.93
N GLN A 208 -0.56 7.08 6.10
CA GLN A 208 0.28 5.95 6.53
C GLN A 208 1.63 6.38 7.12
N PHE A 209 2.03 7.62 6.96
CA PHE A 209 3.26 8.13 7.57
C PHE A 209 3.09 8.32 9.09
N GLY A 210 4.21 8.30 9.81
CA GLY A 210 4.24 8.36 11.28
C GLY A 210 3.84 9.70 11.91
N GLY A 211 3.04 10.51 11.21
CA GLY A 211 2.54 11.80 11.70
C GLY A 211 3.16 13.02 11.01
N GLU A 212 2.65 14.19 11.37
CA GLU A 212 3.10 15.47 10.79
C GLU A 212 4.60 15.72 11.00
N GLU A 213 5.12 15.38 12.17
CA GLU A 213 6.55 15.57 12.49
C GLU A 213 7.46 14.72 11.61
N ALA A 214 7.06 13.46 11.34
CA ALA A 214 7.80 12.58 10.45
C ALA A 214 7.83 13.14 9.03
N VAL A 215 6.70 13.61 8.52
CA VAL A 215 6.59 14.22 7.18
C VAL A 215 7.45 15.49 7.10
N ARG A 216 7.36 16.37 8.10
CA ARG A 216 8.19 17.60 8.20
C ARG A 216 9.69 17.27 8.21
N THR A 217 10.10 16.26 8.95
CA THR A 217 11.50 15.81 9.02
C THR A 217 12.00 15.32 7.65
N ILE A 218 11.16 14.61 6.91
CA ILE A 218 11.46 14.17 5.53
C ILE A 218 11.58 15.40 4.62
N GLU A 219 10.62 16.31 4.63
CA GLU A 219 10.66 17.54 3.83
C GLU A 219 11.95 18.32 4.05
N GLN A 220 12.34 18.55 5.31
CA GLN A 220 13.59 19.23 5.67
C GLN A 220 14.84 18.46 5.22
N SER A 221 14.74 17.15 5.05
CA SER A 221 15.84 16.32 4.60
C SER A 221 16.04 16.36 3.09
N VAL A 222 14.95 16.43 2.32
CA VAL A 222 14.99 16.35 0.85
C VAL A 222 14.95 17.71 0.17
N ILE A 223 14.19 18.69 0.69
CA ILE A 223 14.05 20.03 0.11
C ILE A 223 15.19 20.91 0.62
N ARG A 224 16.25 20.96 -0.14
CA ARG A 224 17.45 21.76 0.19
C ARG A 224 17.99 22.47 -1.05
N GLY A 225 18.12 23.75 -0.97
CA GLY A 225 18.55 24.60 -2.08
C GLY A 225 17.37 25.02 -2.97
N GLY A 226 17.64 25.95 -3.88
CA GLY A 226 16.64 26.52 -4.76
C GLY A 226 15.71 27.53 -4.09
N GLU A 227 14.96 28.25 -4.89
CA GLU A 227 14.05 29.30 -4.43
C GLU A 227 12.61 28.80 -4.25
N ARG A 228 12.27 27.66 -4.87
CA ARG A 228 10.90 27.13 -4.98
C ARG A 228 10.84 25.63 -4.78
N ALA A 229 9.77 25.16 -4.16
CA ALA A 229 9.46 23.73 -4.06
C ALA A 229 7.96 23.49 -4.19
N TYR A 230 7.61 22.34 -4.75
CA TYR A 230 6.24 21.85 -4.87
C TYR A 230 6.10 20.57 -4.03
N LYS A 231 5.15 20.59 -3.10
CA LYS A 231 4.87 19.47 -2.21
C LYS A 231 3.47 18.94 -2.49
N PHE A 232 3.38 17.75 -3.03
CA PHE A 232 2.12 17.04 -3.26
C PHE A 232 1.89 16.01 -2.16
N LYS A 233 0.67 15.96 -1.63
CA LYS A 233 0.26 15.01 -0.59
C LYS A 233 -1.10 14.45 -0.94
N SER A 234 -1.17 13.14 -1.18
CA SER A 234 -2.40 12.47 -1.58
C SER A 234 -2.73 11.33 -0.61
N PHE A 235 -3.99 11.22 -0.22
CA PHE A 235 -4.45 10.16 0.66
C PHE A 235 -5.97 9.97 0.60
N ASN A 236 -6.42 8.81 1.07
CA ASN A 236 -7.83 8.57 1.38
C ASN A 236 -8.03 8.91 2.86
N PRO A 237 -8.96 9.82 3.20
CA PRO A 237 -9.21 10.17 4.59
C PRO A 237 -9.55 8.93 5.42
N PRO A 238 -8.77 8.63 6.49
CA PRO A 238 -9.14 7.60 7.45
C PRO A 238 -10.50 7.89 8.08
N LYS A 239 -11.22 6.84 8.53
CA LYS A 239 -12.53 6.98 9.17
C LYS A 239 -12.49 7.93 10.37
N SER A 240 -11.47 7.79 11.21
CA SER A 240 -11.35 8.61 12.41
C SER A 240 -11.04 10.07 12.08
N ALA A 241 -11.94 10.98 12.49
CA ALA A 241 -11.70 12.42 12.43
C ALA A 241 -10.48 12.86 13.29
N GLN A 242 -10.08 12.02 14.26
CA GLN A 242 -8.93 12.26 15.13
C GLN A 242 -7.60 11.84 14.50
N ASN A 243 -7.61 11.10 13.37
CA ASN A 243 -6.40 10.75 12.65
C ASN A 243 -5.60 12.01 12.29
N TRP A 244 -4.30 11.95 12.42
CA TRP A 244 -3.41 13.08 12.22
C TRP A 244 -3.53 13.71 10.82
N ALA A 245 -3.72 12.90 9.76
CA ALA A 245 -3.87 13.41 8.41
C ALA A 245 -5.17 14.21 8.23
N ASN A 246 -6.28 13.75 8.86
CA ASN A 246 -7.55 14.49 8.88
C ASN A 246 -7.47 15.79 9.69
N LYS A 247 -6.66 15.83 10.74
CA LYS A 247 -6.38 17.07 11.50
C LYS A 247 -5.47 18.01 10.72
N TYR A 248 -4.46 17.45 10.06
CA TYR A 248 -3.45 18.19 9.29
C TYR A 248 -4.08 19.11 8.23
N ILE A 249 -5.08 18.63 7.49
CA ILE A 249 -5.75 19.41 6.45
C ILE A 249 -6.67 20.50 7.02
N LYS A 250 -7.08 20.40 8.28
CA LYS A 250 -7.94 21.40 8.94
C LYS A 250 -7.15 22.60 9.49
N VAL A 251 -5.83 22.47 9.62
CA VAL A 251 -4.98 23.57 10.06
C VAL A 251 -4.73 24.50 8.88
N PRO A 252 -5.24 25.74 8.89
CA PRO A 252 -5.06 26.67 7.77
C PRO A 252 -3.60 27.12 7.65
N ARG A 253 -3.10 27.11 6.42
CA ARG A 253 -1.77 27.64 6.07
C ARG A 253 -1.90 28.43 4.77
N THR A 254 -1.22 29.56 4.71
CA THR A 254 -1.25 30.46 3.53
C THR A 254 -0.55 29.89 2.31
N ASP A 255 0.38 28.94 2.52
CA ASP A 255 1.16 28.28 1.47
C ASP A 255 0.59 26.91 1.06
N ARG A 256 -0.60 26.54 1.58
CA ARG A 256 -1.25 25.24 1.37
C ARG A 256 -2.60 25.39 0.69
N LEU A 257 -2.78 24.66 -0.41
CA LEU A 257 -4.08 24.44 -1.04
C LEU A 257 -4.55 23.00 -0.73
N VAL A 258 -5.73 22.88 -0.13
CA VAL A 258 -6.40 21.58 0.09
C VAL A 258 -7.54 21.44 -0.92
N THR A 259 -7.52 20.36 -1.71
CA THR A 259 -8.56 20.09 -2.70
C THR A 259 -9.15 18.71 -2.47
N GLU A 260 -10.37 18.66 -1.97
CA GLU A 260 -11.14 17.44 -1.79
C GLU A 260 -11.64 16.91 -3.15
N SER A 261 -11.63 15.58 -3.31
CA SER A 261 -12.03 14.97 -4.58
C SER A 261 -12.79 13.65 -4.37
N THR A 262 -13.77 13.42 -5.25
CA THR A 262 -14.54 12.18 -5.26
C THR A 262 -14.65 11.64 -6.67
N TYR A 263 -15.03 10.38 -6.82
CA TYR A 263 -15.27 9.77 -8.12
C TYR A 263 -16.42 10.42 -8.92
N LEU A 264 -17.32 11.14 -8.25
CA LEU A 264 -18.47 11.80 -8.88
C LEU A 264 -18.08 12.91 -9.85
N THR A 265 -16.91 13.52 -9.65
CA THR A 265 -16.36 14.57 -10.52
C THR A 265 -15.47 14.02 -11.63
N VAL A 266 -15.29 12.69 -11.69
CA VAL A 266 -14.45 12.03 -12.69
C VAL A 266 -15.31 11.57 -13.88
N PRO A 267 -14.85 11.71 -15.13
CA PRO A 267 -15.57 11.19 -16.26
C PRO A 267 -15.85 9.68 -16.13
N LYS A 268 -17.11 9.27 -16.18
CA LYS A 268 -17.54 7.88 -15.94
C LYS A 268 -16.78 6.85 -16.80
N LYS A 269 -16.39 7.23 -18.02
CA LYS A 269 -15.61 6.37 -18.92
C LYS A 269 -14.22 6.00 -18.40
N TRP A 270 -13.67 6.76 -17.44
CA TRP A 270 -12.37 6.44 -16.83
C TRP A 270 -12.48 5.42 -15.71
N LEU A 271 -13.63 5.35 -15.06
CA LEU A 271 -13.88 4.49 -13.90
C LEU A 271 -14.32 3.08 -14.30
N GLY A 272 -15.10 2.98 -15.39
CA GLY A 272 -15.69 1.74 -15.83
C GLY A 272 -16.94 1.32 -15.05
N LYS A 273 -17.77 0.49 -15.68
CA LYS A 273 -19.05 0.03 -15.11
C LYS A 273 -18.89 -0.76 -13.79
N PRO A 274 -17.95 -1.74 -13.67
CA PRO A 274 -17.81 -2.50 -12.43
C PRO A 274 -17.53 -1.62 -11.20
N PHE A 275 -16.65 -0.63 -11.34
CA PHE A 275 -16.36 0.31 -10.25
C PHE A 275 -17.60 1.10 -9.81
N LEU A 276 -18.41 1.55 -10.76
CA LEU A 276 -19.63 2.31 -10.48
C LEU A 276 -20.72 1.43 -9.85
N ASP A 277 -20.84 0.19 -10.30
CA ASP A 277 -21.78 -0.79 -9.74
C ASP A 277 -21.40 -1.13 -8.28
N ASP A 278 -20.09 -1.32 -7.98
CA ASP A 278 -19.60 -1.56 -6.62
C ASP A 278 -19.84 -0.37 -5.69
N ALA A 279 -19.63 0.85 -6.19
CA ALA A 279 -19.89 2.06 -5.43
C ALA A 279 -21.38 2.21 -5.07
N GLU A 280 -22.27 1.95 -6.02
CA GLU A 280 -23.73 2.01 -5.77
C GLU A 280 -24.18 0.90 -4.82
N PHE A 281 -23.68 -0.33 -5.00
CA PHE A 281 -23.95 -1.43 -4.08
C PHE A 281 -23.53 -1.10 -2.63
N LEU A 282 -22.32 -0.54 -2.44
CA LEU A 282 -21.87 -0.16 -1.11
C LEU A 282 -22.72 0.98 -0.54
N LYS A 283 -23.15 1.92 -1.38
CA LYS A 283 -24.00 3.03 -0.97
C LYS A 283 -25.37 2.54 -0.46
N GLU A 284 -25.94 1.51 -1.09
CA GLU A 284 -27.21 0.91 -0.68
C GLU A 284 -27.06 0.03 0.58
N THR A 285 -25.98 -0.73 0.68
CA THR A 285 -25.80 -1.74 1.73
C THR A 285 -25.09 -1.22 2.97
N ASN A 286 -24.17 -0.26 2.82
CA ASN A 286 -23.42 0.35 3.92
C ASN A 286 -23.10 1.83 3.61
N PRO A 287 -24.07 2.75 3.78
CA PRO A 287 -23.87 4.18 3.49
C PRO A 287 -22.69 4.81 4.22
N THR A 288 -22.43 4.41 5.46
CA THR A 288 -21.31 4.94 6.25
C THR A 288 -19.96 4.56 5.65
N ALA A 289 -19.81 3.31 5.21
CA ALA A 289 -18.61 2.88 4.51
C ALA A 289 -18.46 3.59 3.15
N TYR A 290 -19.55 3.73 2.41
CA TYR A 290 -19.57 4.47 1.15
C TYR A 290 -19.11 5.93 1.33
N GLU A 291 -19.65 6.63 2.31
CA GLU A 291 -19.24 8.01 2.61
C GLU A 291 -17.74 8.12 2.90
N ASN A 292 -17.17 7.18 3.67
CA ASN A 292 -15.74 7.20 3.93
C ASN A 292 -14.93 6.81 2.69
N GLU A 293 -15.22 5.65 2.08
CA GLU A 293 -14.36 5.06 1.06
C GLU A 293 -14.43 5.80 -0.28
N TYR A 294 -15.64 6.18 -0.71
CA TYR A 294 -15.87 6.81 -2.01
C TYR A 294 -16.00 8.33 -1.95
N MET A 295 -16.54 8.85 -0.84
CA MET A 295 -16.74 10.30 -0.67
C MET A 295 -15.61 10.96 0.12
N GLY A 296 -14.74 10.17 0.78
CA GLY A 296 -13.63 10.69 1.56
C GLY A 296 -14.03 11.35 2.87
N VAL A 297 -15.20 11.03 3.41
CA VAL A 297 -15.70 11.61 4.65
C VAL A 297 -15.13 10.87 5.86
N ALA A 298 -14.50 11.60 6.77
CA ALA A 298 -14.08 11.06 8.06
C ALA A 298 -15.29 11.02 9.01
N ASN A 299 -16.05 9.93 8.95
CA ASN A 299 -17.33 9.77 9.65
C ASN A 299 -17.26 8.86 10.89
N GLY A 300 -16.07 8.41 11.29
CA GLY A 300 -15.86 7.69 12.54
C GLY A 300 -15.96 8.61 13.76
N THR A 301 -16.55 8.11 14.84
CA THR A 301 -16.76 8.86 16.08
C THR A 301 -15.48 9.25 16.81
N GLY A 302 -14.33 8.68 16.41
CA GLY A 302 -13.05 8.86 17.10
C GLY A 302 -12.99 8.15 18.46
N GLY A 303 -14.00 7.32 18.75
CA GLY A 303 -14.10 6.50 19.96
C GLY A 303 -13.72 5.05 19.73
N ASN A 304 -13.57 4.62 18.48
CA ASN A 304 -13.25 3.25 18.16
C ASN A 304 -11.79 2.94 18.57
N VAL A 305 -11.61 1.79 19.19
CA VAL A 305 -10.29 1.27 19.55
C VAL A 305 -9.51 0.88 18.30
N PHE A 306 -10.19 0.33 17.28
CA PHE A 306 -9.58 -0.15 16.04
C PHE A 306 -10.11 0.61 14.81
N ASP A 307 -9.35 1.57 14.33
CA ASP A 307 -9.69 2.34 13.12
C ASP A 307 -9.23 1.64 11.83
N ASN A 308 -8.45 0.55 11.95
CA ASN A 308 -7.80 -0.17 10.87
C ASN A 308 -8.51 -1.48 10.47
N VAL A 309 -9.77 -1.64 10.86
CA VAL A 309 -10.60 -2.81 10.52
C VAL A 309 -11.14 -2.69 9.10
N LEU A 310 -10.97 -3.74 8.30
CA LEU A 310 -11.53 -3.90 6.97
C LEU A 310 -12.38 -5.17 6.92
N ILE A 311 -13.69 -5.01 6.74
CA ILE A 311 -14.62 -6.14 6.64
C ILE A 311 -14.86 -6.44 5.17
N ARG A 312 -14.54 -7.66 4.77
CA ARG A 312 -14.81 -8.19 3.43
C ARG A 312 -14.84 -9.70 3.42
N GLU A 313 -15.37 -10.28 2.36
CA GLU A 313 -15.20 -11.70 2.10
C GLU A 313 -13.72 -12.03 1.82
N ILE A 314 -13.20 -13.08 2.44
CA ILE A 314 -11.89 -13.68 2.15
C ILE A 314 -12.16 -14.95 1.35
N THR A 315 -11.72 -14.99 0.11
CA THR A 315 -12.00 -16.11 -0.80
C THR A 315 -11.22 -17.37 -0.43
N ASP A 316 -11.73 -18.55 -0.79
CA ASP A 316 -11.02 -19.82 -0.57
C ASP A 316 -9.65 -19.87 -1.25
N SER A 317 -9.52 -19.18 -2.39
CA SER A 317 -8.23 -19.05 -3.09
C SER A 317 -7.21 -18.19 -2.32
N GLU A 318 -7.66 -17.17 -1.57
CA GLU A 318 -6.79 -16.41 -0.66
C GLU A 318 -6.40 -17.26 0.54
N ILE A 319 -7.36 -17.96 1.16
CA ILE A 319 -7.11 -18.83 2.32
C ILE A 319 -6.11 -19.92 1.99
N ALA A 320 -6.19 -20.51 0.79
CA ALA A 320 -5.24 -21.53 0.33
C ALA A 320 -3.79 -21.03 0.21
N GLN A 321 -3.56 -19.72 0.18
CA GLN A 321 -2.23 -19.09 0.12
C GLN A 321 -1.71 -18.66 1.50
N PHE A 322 -2.48 -18.83 2.56
CA PHE A 322 -2.07 -18.46 3.90
C PHE A 322 -1.02 -19.43 4.46
N ASP A 323 0.13 -18.90 4.83
CA ASP A 323 1.31 -19.66 5.30
C ASP A 323 1.67 -19.40 6.77
N ASN A 324 1.37 -18.22 7.31
CA ASN A 324 1.63 -17.83 8.69
C ASN A 324 0.33 -17.86 9.50
N ILE A 325 -0.14 -19.07 9.81
CA ILE A 325 -1.41 -19.31 10.50
C ILE A 325 -1.18 -19.41 12.01
N TYR A 326 -2.06 -18.74 12.76
CA TYR A 326 -2.06 -18.77 14.22
C TYR A 326 -3.47 -19.06 14.73
N ASN A 327 -3.55 -19.78 15.85
CA ASN A 327 -4.83 -20.17 16.45
C ASN A 327 -4.87 -19.67 17.89
N GLY A 328 -5.99 -19.08 18.28
CA GLY A 328 -6.18 -18.55 19.64
C GLY A 328 -7.49 -18.99 20.25
N VAL A 329 -7.49 -19.15 21.57
CA VAL A 329 -8.67 -19.47 22.36
C VAL A 329 -8.78 -18.53 23.55
N ASP A 330 -9.94 -17.94 23.70
CA ASP A 330 -10.41 -17.34 24.93
C ASP A 330 -11.45 -18.24 25.57
N TRP A 331 -11.23 -18.61 26.85
CA TRP A 331 -12.11 -19.52 27.58
C TRP A 331 -13.29 -18.74 28.12
N GLY A 332 -14.48 -19.28 27.94
CA GLY A 332 -15.70 -18.73 28.53
C GLY A 332 -16.72 -19.81 28.87
N TRP A 333 -17.47 -19.54 29.89
CA TRP A 333 -18.66 -20.26 30.27
C TRP A 333 -19.76 -19.24 30.58
N TYR A 334 -21.00 -19.59 30.49
CA TYR A 334 -22.10 -18.64 30.73
C TYR A 334 -21.90 -17.76 31.99
N PRO A 335 -22.02 -16.42 31.91
CA PRO A 335 -22.48 -15.62 30.75
C PRO A 335 -21.43 -15.39 29.66
N ASP A 336 -20.17 -15.63 29.91
CA ASP A 336 -19.07 -15.40 28.99
C ASP A 336 -19.06 -16.40 27.83
N LEU A 337 -18.54 -16.01 26.69
CA LEU A 337 -18.44 -16.85 25.52
C LEU A 337 -17.07 -17.55 25.44
N TYR A 338 -17.08 -18.81 25.04
CA TYR A 338 -15.89 -19.44 24.51
C TYR A 338 -15.67 -18.91 23.08
N ALA A 339 -14.46 -18.44 22.80
CA ALA A 339 -14.07 -17.97 21.48
C ALA A 339 -12.79 -18.67 20.98
N PHE A 340 -12.88 -19.25 19.79
CA PHE A 340 -11.74 -19.74 19.03
C PHE A 340 -11.63 -18.94 17.75
N VAL A 341 -10.38 -18.57 17.36
CA VAL A 341 -10.08 -17.90 16.11
C VAL A 341 -8.92 -18.54 15.37
N ARG A 342 -8.97 -18.46 14.05
CA ARG A 342 -7.87 -18.80 13.17
C ARG A 342 -7.54 -17.59 12.32
N VAL A 343 -6.27 -17.19 12.36
CA VAL A 343 -5.81 -15.96 11.73
C VAL A 343 -4.57 -16.21 10.88
N HIS A 344 -4.38 -15.41 9.86
CA HIS A 344 -3.16 -15.34 9.07
C HIS A 344 -2.52 -13.96 9.25
N TYR A 345 -1.23 -13.92 9.54
CA TYR A 345 -0.48 -12.69 9.61
C TYR A 345 0.48 -12.55 8.42
N ALA A 346 0.32 -11.51 7.63
CA ALA A 346 1.19 -11.14 6.52
C ALA A 346 2.19 -10.05 6.94
N PRO A 347 3.42 -10.41 7.38
CA PRO A 347 4.39 -9.45 7.95
C PRO A 347 4.81 -8.37 6.96
N ALA A 348 4.98 -8.72 5.68
CA ALA A 348 5.37 -7.79 4.64
C ALA A 348 4.32 -6.70 4.36
N GLN A 349 3.05 -7.03 4.60
CA GLN A 349 1.92 -6.12 4.41
C GLN A 349 1.46 -5.46 5.72
N HIS A 350 2.02 -5.89 6.87
CA HIS A 350 1.52 -5.52 8.20
C HIS A 350 0.00 -5.72 8.35
N THR A 351 -0.50 -6.82 7.80
CA THR A 351 -1.93 -7.10 7.72
C THR A 351 -2.26 -8.41 8.43
N LEU A 352 -3.29 -8.38 9.24
CA LEU A 352 -3.86 -9.54 9.90
C LEU A 352 -5.17 -9.93 9.22
N PHE A 353 -5.35 -11.21 8.91
CA PHE A 353 -6.58 -11.75 8.34
C PHE A 353 -7.24 -12.67 9.35
N ILE A 354 -8.49 -12.39 9.72
CA ILE A 354 -9.33 -13.23 10.60
C ILE A 354 -10.33 -13.92 9.69
N TRP A 355 -10.19 -15.24 9.52
CA TRP A 355 -10.93 -15.96 8.48
C TRP A 355 -11.69 -17.19 8.97
N GLN A 356 -11.54 -17.55 10.24
CA GLN A 356 -12.32 -18.62 10.86
C GLN A 356 -12.51 -18.33 12.34
N GLU A 357 -13.73 -18.45 12.81
CA GLU A 357 -14.08 -18.38 14.22
C GLU A 357 -15.00 -19.54 14.62
N TYR A 358 -14.96 -19.91 15.88
CA TYR A 358 -15.95 -20.77 16.51
C TYR A 358 -16.29 -20.21 17.89
N ILE A 359 -17.56 -19.88 18.05
CA ILE A 359 -18.09 -19.27 19.28
C ILE A 359 -19.15 -20.18 19.84
N CYS A 360 -19.06 -20.45 21.13
CA CYS A 360 -20.08 -21.25 21.82
C CYS A 360 -20.23 -20.84 23.27
N ASN A 361 -21.22 -21.43 23.93
CA ASN A 361 -21.53 -21.18 25.31
C ASN A 361 -21.98 -22.51 25.99
N LYS A 362 -21.74 -22.69 27.28
CA LYS A 362 -22.11 -23.89 28.04
C LYS A 362 -21.65 -25.21 27.42
N THR A 363 -20.54 -25.19 26.70
CA THR A 363 -19.99 -26.34 25.98
C THR A 363 -18.74 -26.87 26.70
N LYS A 364 -18.65 -28.18 26.90
CA LYS A 364 -17.52 -28.81 27.59
C LYS A 364 -16.26 -28.79 26.71
N ASN A 365 -15.08 -28.77 27.34
CA ASN A 365 -13.79 -28.77 26.64
C ASN A 365 -13.63 -29.95 25.66
N ILE A 366 -14.17 -31.11 25.95
CA ILE A 366 -14.13 -32.28 25.06
C ILE A 366 -14.93 -32.00 23.76
N ASP A 367 -16.06 -31.32 23.86
CA ASP A 367 -16.94 -31.06 22.72
C ASP A 367 -16.38 -29.91 21.86
N THR A 368 -15.80 -28.86 22.48
CA THR A 368 -15.09 -27.83 21.77
C THR A 368 -13.85 -28.38 21.05
N ALA A 369 -13.05 -29.24 21.72
CA ALA A 369 -11.90 -29.90 21.12
C ALA A 369 -12.28 -30.76 19.91
N LYS A 370 -13.36 -31.56 20.00
CA LYS A 370 -13.87 -32.34 18.85
C LYS A 370 -14.26 -31.42 17.68
N HIS A 371 -14.95 -30.33 17.99
CA HIS A 371 -15.36 -29.40 16.96
C HIS A 371 -14.15 -28.73 16.27
N LEU A 372 -13.09 -28.38 17.01
CA LEU A 372 -11.88 -27.84 16.39
C LEU A 372 -11.19 -28.85 15.45
N LEU A 373 -11.20 -30.15 15.81
CA LEU A 373 -10.70 -31.18 14.90
C LEU A 373 -11.56 -31.29 13.61
N GLU A 374 -12.89 -31.16 13.73
CA GLU A 374 -13.81 -31.11 12.58
C GLU A 374 -13.57 -29.89 11.69
N LEU A 375 -13.17 -28.75 12.27
CA LEU A 375 -12.78 -27.54 11.56
C LEU A 375 -11.40 -27.65 10.89
N GLY A 376 -10.73 -28.80 10.99
CA GLY A 376 -9.45 -29.07 10.34
C GLY A 376 -8.22 -28.62 11.15
N ILE A 377 -8.37 -28.41 12.45
CA ILE A 377 -7.21 -28.25 13.36
C ILE A 377 -6.55 -29.62 13.54
N THR A 378 -5.25 -29.68 13.38
CA THR A 378 -4.46 -30.91 13.50
C THR A 378 -3.60 -30.90 14.76
N ALA A 379 -3.01 -32.07 15.12
CA ALA A 379 -2.06 -32.15 16.22
C ALA A 379 -0.78 -31.32 16.04
N ASN A 380 -0.54 -30.77 14.83
CA ASN A 380 0.60 -29.89 14.54
C ASN A 380 0.25 -28.42 14.62
N ASP A 381 -1.03 -28.07 14.69
CA ASP A 381 -1.50 -26.70 14.76
C ASP A 381 -1.46 -26.20 16.20
N LEU A 382 -0.50 -25.32 16.51
CA LEU A 382 -0.40 -24.75 17.83
C LEU A 382 -1.57 -23.83 18.13
N ILE A 383 -2.27 -24.07 19.24
CA ILE A 383 -3.32 -23.20 19.78
C ILE A 383 -2.76 -22.48 21.02
N THR A 384 -2.78 -21.16 21.02
CA THR A 384 -2.44 -20.37 22.21
C THR A 384 -3.73 -19.97 22.92
N CYS A 385 -3.90 -20.45 24.14
CA CYS A 385 -5.12 -20.27 24.93
C CYS A 385 -4.91 -19.27 26.05
N ASP A 386 -5.98 -18.68 26.56
CA ASP A 386 -5.91 -17.96 27.83
C ASP A 386 -5.29 -18.85 28.91
N SER A 387 -4.32 -18.33 29.64
CA SER A 387 -3.62 -19.04 30.72
C SER A 387 -4.32 -18.97 32.08
N ALA A 388 -5.42 -18.23 32.19
CA ALA A 388 -6.20 -18.20 33.42
C ALA A 388 -6.80 -19.60 33.78
N GLU A 389 -7.07 -20.41 32.74
CA GLU A 389 -7.63 -21.76 32.89
C GLU A 389 -6.65 -22.86 32.45
N ASN A 390 -5.61 -23.09 33.23
CA ASN A 390 -4.60 -24.13 32.95
C ASN A 390 -5.20 -25.54 32.81
N LYS A 391 -6.29 -25.86 33.51
CA LYS A 391 -6.98 -27.13 33.36
C LYS A 391 -7.55 -27.33 31.97
N SER A 392 -8.16 -26.31 31.40
CA SER A 392 -8.73 -26.35 30.07
C SER A 392 -7.63 -26.52 28.98
N VAL A 393 -6.45 -25.97 29.22
CA VAL A 393 -5.27 -26.20 28.34
C VAL A 393 -4.81 -27.65 28.41
N GLU A 394 -4.74 -28.25 29.62
CA GLU A 394 -4.38 -29.68 29.81
C GLU A 394 -5.45 -30.60 29.21
N ASP A 395 -6.74 -30.28 29.34
CA ASP A 395 -7.81 -31.03 28.70
C ASP A 395 -7.62 -31.10 27.19
N TYR A 396 -7.29 -29.94 26.54
CA TYR A 396 -7.04 -29.90 25.09
C TYR A 396 -5.86 -30.79 24.70
N ARG A 397 -4.77 -30.77 25.46
CA ARG A 397 -3.63 -31.68 25.27
C ARG A 397 -4.04 -33.16 25.38
N ALA A 398 -4.86 -33.47 26.40
CA ALA A 398 -5.37 -34.84 26.61
C ALA A 398 -6.28 -35.30 25.46
N TYR A 399 -6.96 -34.37 24.77
CA TYR A 399 -7.80 -34.64 23.59
C TYR A 399 -7.05 -34.60 22.25
N GLY A 400 -5.70 -34.49 22.29
CA GLY A 400 -4.84 -34.61 21.10
C GLY A 400 -4.59 -33.31 20.37
N LEU A 401 -4.93 -32.15 20.95
CA LEU A 401 -4.62 -30.83 20.41
C LEU A 401 -3.27 -30.31 20.93
N LEU A 402 -2.52 -29.63 20.10
CA LEU A 402 -1.29 -28.94 20.52
C LEU A 402 -1.65 -27.58 21.14
N ALA A 403 -1.93 -27.55 22.43
CA ALA A 403 -2.34 -26.33 23.13
C ALA A 403 -1.28 -25.85 24.14
N ARG A 404 -1.18 -24.53 24.30
CA ARG A 404 -0.39 -23.89 25.35
C ARG A 404 -1.11 -22.69 25.95
N GLY A 405 -0.84 -22.36 27.20
CA GLY A 405 -1.26 -21.09 27.79
C GLY A 405 -0.47 -19.90 27.22
N ALA A 406 -1.12 -18.78 27.08
CA ALA A 406 -0.48 -17.51 26.76
C ALA A 406 0.37 -17.03 27.94
N GLU A 407 1.53 -16.45 27.69
CA GLU A 407 2.36 -15.85 28.74
C GLU A 407 1.89 -14.41 28.99
N LYS A 408 1.12 -14.23 30.06
CA LYS A 408 0.63 -12.91 30.48
C LYS A 408 1.70 -12.19 31.31
N GLY A 409 2.28 -11.11 30.77
CA GLY A 409 3.13 -10.17 31.50
C GLY A 409 2.38 -8.92 31.95
N PRO A 410 2.99 -8.05 32.76
CA PRO A 410 2.44 -6.75 33.08
C PRO A 410 2.11 -5.97 31.80
N ASN A 411 0.94 -5.36 31.74
CA ASN A 411 0.46 -4.58 30.58
C ASN A 411 0.35 -5.33 29.25
N SER A 412 0.30 -6.69 29.27
CA SER A 412 0.19 -7.50 28.05
C SER A 412 -1.04 -7.15 27.21
N ARG A 413 -2.16 -6.78 27.86
CA ARG A 413 -3.37 -6.29 27.18
C ARG A 413 -3.08 -5.00 26.42
N GLU A 414 -2.50 -4.02 27.07
CA GLU A 414 -2.17 -2.72 26.46
C GLU A 414 -1.21 -2.87 25.28
N TYR A 415 -0.15 -3.67 25.44
CA TYR A 415 0.81 -3.91 24.35
C TYR A 415 0.16 -4.61 23.15
N SER A 416 -0.68 -5.60 23.37
CA SER A 416 -1.34 -6.33 22.29
C SER A 416 -2.37 -5.47 21.55
N TYR A 417 -3.14 -4.63 22.26
CA TYR A 417 -4.05 -3.67 21.62
C TYR A 417 -3.29 -2.63 20.80
N LYS A 418 -2.22 -2.04 21.35
CA LYS A 418 -1.34 -1.11 20.61
C LYS A 418 -0.73 -1.77 19.39
N TRP A 419 -0.36 -3.05 19.49
CA TRP A 419 0.14 -3.78 18.33
C TRP A 419 -0.95 -3.97 17.27
N LEU A 420 -2.16 -4.38 17.62
CA LEU A 420 -3.28 -4.49 16.70
C LEU A 420 -3.61 -3.14 16.03
N GLN A 421 -3.60 -2.05 16.78
CA GLN A 421 -3.78 -0.70 16.26
C GLN A 421 -2.65 -0.26 15.30
N SER A 422 -1.42 -0.77 15.51
CA SER A 422 -0.28 -0.45 14.66
C SER A 422 -0.29 -1.18 13.33
N LEU A 423 -1.13 -2.19 13.16
CA LEU A 423 -1.26 -2.91 11.89
C LEU A 423 -1.82 -1.98 10.81
N ARG A 424 -1.37 -2.21 9.60
CA ARG A 424 -1.92 -1.51 8.43
C ARG A 424 -3.41 -1.80 8.26
N SER A 425 -3.80 -3.07 8.47
CA SER A 425 -5.20 -3.47 8.36
C SER A 425 -5.45 -4.77 9.14
N ILE A 426 -6.64 -4.87 9.72
CA ILE A 426 -7.22 -6.10 10.26
C ILE A 426 -8.37 -6.46 9.33
N VAL A 427 -8.16 -7.44 8.46
CA VAL A 427 -9.16 -7.92 7.50
C VAL A 427 -9.98 -9.02 8.15
N ILE A 428 -11.30 -8.87 8.22
CA ILE A 428 -12.19 -9.84 8.84
C ILE A 428 -13.18 -10.36 7.79
N ASP A 429 -13.29 -11.68 7.69
CA ASP A 429 -14.29 -12.32 6.83
C ASP A 429 -15.69 -12.17 7.42
N ASN A 430 -16.55 -11.43 6.75
CA ASN A 430 -17.91 -11.13 7.24
C ASN A 430 -18.86 -12.33 7.24
N LYS A 431 -18.57 -13.37 6.47
CA LYS A 431 -19.42 -14.57 6.40
C LYS A 431 -18.99 -15.64 7.40
N ARG A 432 -17.68 -15.81 7.56
CA ARG A 432 -17.09 -16.84 8.44
C ARG A 432 -16.85 -16.36 9.86
N CYS A 433 -16.74 -15.04 10.08
CA CYS A 433 -16.38 -14.44 11.36
C CYS A 433 -17.31 -13.28 11.75
N PRO A 434 -18.63 -13.51 11.84
CA PRO A 434 -19.60 -12.45 12.17
C PRO A 434 -19.39 -11.86 13.58
N VAL A 435 -19.00 -12.67 14.56
CA VAL A 435 -18.78 -12.18 15.94
C VAL A 435 -17.51 -11.34 16.02
N ALA A 436 -16.44 -11.78 15.34
CA ALA A 436 -15.23 -10.95 15.19
C ALA A 436 -15.55 -9.58 14.57
N CYS A 437 -16.39 -9.55 13.51
CA CYS A 437 -16.83 -8.29 12.91
C CYS A 437 -17.52 -7.40 13.92
N GLU A 438 -18.47 -7.95 14.68
CA GLU A 438 -19.25 -7.21 15.68
C GLU A 438 -18.34 -6.66 16.79
N GLU A 439 -17.49 -7.49 17.38
CA GLU A 439 -16.60 -7.09 18.48
C GLU A 439 -15.60 -6.01 18.05
N PHE A 440 -14.92 -6.20 16.90
CA PHE A 440 -13.92 -5.24 16.43
C PHE A 440 -14.51 -3.89 16.01
N ILE A 441 -15.74 -3.89 15.45
CA ILE A 441 -16.43 -2.64 15.09
C ILE A 441 -16.91 -1.89 16.33
N ASN A 442 -17.47 -2.63 17.30
CA ASN A 442 -18.10 -2.05 18.48
C ASN A 442 -17.13 -1.84 19.65
N CYS A 443 -15.85 -2.17 19.47
CA CYS A 443 -14.83 -1.90 20.48
C CYS A 443 -14.53 -0.41 20.52
N GLU A 444 -15.19 0.31 21.44
CA GLU A 444 -15.04 1.74 21.66
C GLU A 444 -14.39 2.02 23.02
N TYR A 445 -13.57 3.06 23.08
CA TYR A 445 -13.04 3.55 24.37
C TYR A 445 -14.17 3.99 25.28
N ASP A 446 -14.04 3.67 26.56
CA ASP A 446 -14.96 4.17 27.59
C ASP A 446 -14.94 5.69 27.65
N ARG A 447 -16.09 6.29 28.01
CA ARG A 447 -16.23 7.72 28.12
C ARG A 447 -16.63 8.09 29.55
N ASP A 448 -16.12 9.24 30.02
CA ASP A 448 -16.58 9.85 31.27
C ASP A 448 -18.00 10.47 31.10
N LYS A 449 -18.53 10.97 32.19
CA LYS A 449 -19.86 11.60 32.23
C LYS A 449 -19.95 12.86 31.37
N GLU A 450 -18.82 13.46 31.07
CA GLU A 450 -18.65 14.63 30.22
C GLU A 450 -18.45 14.26 28.73
N GLY A 451 -18.39 12.95 28.41
CA GLY A 451 -18.22 12.43 27.05
C GLY A 451 -16.77 12.35 26.56
N ASN A 452 -15.77 12.65 27.42
CA ASN A 452 -14.36 12.51 27.08
C ASN A 452 -13.94 11.06 27.15
N VAL A 453 -13.01 10.66 26.28
CA VAL A 453 -12.44 9.31 26.26
C VAL A 453 -11.60 9.07 27.51
N ILE A 454 -11.91 7.99 28.24
CA ILE A 454 -11.16 7.54 29.39
C ILE A 454 -9.91 6.78 28.88
N SER A 455 -8.77 6.99 29.53
CA SER A 455 -7.55 6.27 29.18
C SER A 455 -7.66 4.80 29.58
N GLY A 456 -7.26 3.92 28.66
CA GLY A 456 -7.32 2.46 28.82
C GLY A 456 -8.20 1.82 27.74
N TYR A 457 -8.21 0.50 27.71
CA TYR A 457 -9.05 -0.24 26.77
C TYR A 457 -10.30 -0.77 27.49
N PRO A 458 -11.47 -0.77 26.83
CA PRO A 458 -12.72 -1.23 27.42
C PRO A 458 -12.61 -2.69 27.86
N ASP A 459 -13.34 -3.07 28.90
CA ASP A 459 -13.40 -4.43 29.43
C ASP A 459 -14.83 -4.95 29.26
N GLY A 460 -15.00 -5.90 28.35
CA GLY A 460 -16.27 -6.56 28.07
C GLY A 460 -16.58 -6.71 26.59
N ASN A 461 -17.25 -7.79 26.24
CA ASN A 461 -17.58 -8.19 24.86
C ASN A 461 -16.36 -8.21 23.93
N ASP A 462 -15.24 -8.74 24.40
CA ASP A 462 -13.95 -8.75 23.69
C ASP A 462 -13.34 -10.15 23.60
N HIS A 463 -14.17 -11.20 23.69
CA HIS A 463 -13.74 -12.60 23.70
C HIS A 463 -12.99 -12.99 22.41
N VAL A 464 -13.48 -12.57 21.25
CA VAL A 464 -12.82 -12.82 19.97
C VAL A 464 -11.56 -11.97 19.85
N ILE A 465 -11.60 -10.72 20.29
CA ILE A 465 -10.42 -9.84 20.34
C ILE A 465 -9.34 -10.47 21.23
N ASP A 466 -9.70 -11.02 22.39
CA ASP A 466 -8.78 -11.67 23.29
C ASP A 466 -8.22 -12.99 22.70
N ALA A 467 -9.04 -13.78 22.05
CA ALA A 467 -8.58 -14.96 21.31
C ALA A 467 -7.56 -14.57 20.21
N VAL A 468 -7.80 -13.49 19.46
CA VAL A 468 -6.85 -12.96 18.46
C VAL A 468 -5.55 -12.50 19.12
N ARG A 469 -5.61 -11.81 20.24
CA ARG A 469 -4.42 -11.38 21.01
C ARG A 469 -3.57 -12.55 21.47
N TYR A 470 -4.21 -13.64 21.95
CA TYR A 470 -3.50 -14.86 22.33
C TYR A 470 -2.90 -15.57 21.12
N ALA A 471 -3.63 -15.69 20.01
CA ALA A 471 -3.10 -16.24 18.77
C ALA A 471 -1.80 -15.53 18.36
N MET A 472 -1.78 -14.21 18.44
CA MET A 472 -0.69 -13.35 17.97
C MET A 472 0.41 -13.09 19.01
N GLU A 473 0.33 -13.67 20.20
CA GLU A 473 1.24 -13.40 21.31
C GLU A 473 2.72 -13.49 20.93
N ARG A 474 3.14 -14.52 20.21
CA ARG A 474 4.53 -14.73 19.78
C ARG A 474 5.01 -13.69 18.76
N VAL A 475 4.09 -12.99 18.09
CA VAL A 475 4.42 -11.98 17.08
C VAL A 475 4.63 -10.62 17.72
N TRP A 476 3.67 -10.18 18.54
CA TRP A 476 3.77 -8.86 19.17
C TRP A 476 4.81 -8.80 20.30
N LYS A 477 5.07 -9.89 21.04
CA LYS A 477 6.14 -9.94 22.01
C LYS A 477 7.54 -9.80 21.41
N ARG A 478 7.82 -10.39 20.26
CA ARG A 478 9.12 -10.29 19.58
C ARG A 478 9.47 -8.87 19.13
N ARG A 479 8.49 -7.98 19.03
CA ARG A 479 8.69 -6.57 18.59
C ARG A 479 8.84 -5.60 19.76
N GLY A 480 8.54 -6.04 20.98
CA GLY A 480 8.63 -5.22 22.20
C GLY A 480 9.87 -5.47 23.06
N GLN A 481 10.85 -6.28 22.59
CA GLN A 481 12.13 -6.49 23.26
C GLN A 481 13.23 -5.66 22.60
#